data_ca3c3f80f3fc7f8685d7c48671cf3971
#
_entry.id   ca3c3f80f3fc7f8685d7c48671cf3971
#
_cell.length_a   1.000
_cell.length_b   1.000
_cell.length_c   1.000
_cell.angle_alpha   90.00
_cell.angle_beta   90.00
_cell.angle_gamma   90.00
#
_symmetry.space_group_name_H-M   'P 1'
#
loop_
_entity.id
_entity.type
_entity.pdbx_description
1 polymer ?
#
loop_
_entity_poly.entity_id
_entity_poly.type
_entity_poly.pdbx_seq_one_letter_code
_entity_poly.pdbx_strand_id
1 'polypeptide(L)'
;YSSSQVTPVPHEGPKGSYGGSFMEETDWWTKPRHIDHMGDLKALLEEVLFLHATFTHNLKLWFRTYPFHLGLYMLMGGTIILVVAAFLRLFGMNPDGGFLTFVHNVINAISLLGMFGIIGGGIGLICRRLHDEGLRKYSTPEHFFNLGVFIVFALVGLVAWAFNPSFARMSGD
;
A
#
# COMPACT_ATOMS: atom_id res chain seq x y z
N TYR A 1 -28.88 13.18 9.96
CA TYR A 1 -27.79 13.49 10.92
C TYR A 1 -26.92 12.24 11.02
N SER A 2 -25.85 12.22 10.25
CA SER A 2 -24.79 11.23 10.41
C SER A 2 -24.08 11.56 11.72
N SER A 3 -24.31 10.78 12.75
CA SER A 3 -23.48 10.80 13.93
C SER A 3 -22.06 10.45 13.48
N SER A 4 -21.18 11.43 13.43
CA SER A 4 -19.78 11.16 13.35
C SER A 4 -19.41 10.32 14.58
N GLN A 5 -19.34 9.03 14.42
CA GLN A 5 -18.77 8.16 15.43
C GLN A 5 -17.30 8.54 15.51
N VAL A 6 -16.98 9.38 16.48
CA VAL A 6 -15.60 9.57 16.86
C VAL A 6 -15.17 8.26 17.46
N THR A 7 -14.46 7.47 16.69
CA THR A 7 -13.87 6.25 17.18
C THR A 7 -12.87 6.62 18.27
N PRO A 8 -12.95 6.03 19.46
CA PRO A 8 -11.93 6.20 20.49
C PRO A 8 -10.58 5.86 19.86
N VAL A 9 -9.53 6.58 20.24
CA VAL A 9 -8.17 6.29 19.76
C VAL A 9 -7.89 4.83 20.12
N PRO A 10 -7.81 3.93 19.13
CA PRO A 10 -7.56 2.52 19.41
C PRO A 10 -6.17 2.43 20.04
N HIS A 11 -5.92 1.53 20.94
CA HIS A 11 -4.60 1.17 21.48
C HIS A 11 -4.11 1.92 22.72
N GLU A 12 -4.87 2.84 23.27
CA GLU A 12 -4.57 3.37 24.60
C GLU A 12 -5.02 2.41 25.75
N GLY A 13 -5.11 1.10 25.45
CA GLY A 13 -5.52 0.08 26.42
C GLY A 13 -6.95 0.30 26.95
N PRO A 14 -7.27 -0.07 28.20
CA PRO A 14 -8.63 0.11 28.74
C PRO A 14 -9.06 1.59 28.85
N LYS A 15 -8.14 2.53 28.57
CA LYS A 15 -8.40 3.97 28.58
C LYS A 15 -8.69 4.56 27.19
N GLY A 16 -8.59 3.80 26.13
CA GLY A 16 -8.95 4.20 24.77
C GLY A 16 -10.43 4.56 24.60
N SER A 17 -11.27 4.25 25.61
CA SER A 17 -12.66 4.69 25.67
C SER A 17 -12.86 6.15 26.07
N TYR A 18 -11.81 6.85 26.46
CA TYR A 18 -11.91 8.21 26.98
C TYR A 18 -11.82 9.31 25.92
N GLY A 19 -11.49 9.01 24.70
CA GLY A 19 -11.26 10.03 23.70
C GLY A 19 -12.40 10.16 22.70
N GLY A 20 -12.99 11.34 22.57
CA GLY A 20 -13.69 11.76 21.37
C GLY A 20 -15.11 11.26 21.20
N SER A 21 -15.78 10.67 22.19
CA SER A 21 -17.20 10.35 22.16
C SER A 21 -17.98 11.16 23.22
N PHE A 22 -19.30 11.25 23.07
CA PHE A 22 -20.16 11.84 24.11
C PHE A 22 -20.17 11.05 25.44
N MET A 23 -19.50 9.90 25.48
CA MET A 23 -19.19 9.13 26.68
C MET A 23 -17.79 9.45 27.23
N GLU A 24 -17.22 10.54 26.78
CA GLU A 24 -15.93 11.00 27.26
C GLU A 24 -15.96 11.27 28.75
N GLU A 25 -15.01 10.70 29.47
CA GLU A 25 -14.90 10.95 30.90
C GLU A 25 -14.48 12.39 31.16
N THR A 26 -15.19 13.08 32.07
CA THR A 26 -14.81 14.44 32.49
C THR A 26 -13.37 14.43 33.00
N ASP A 27 -12.59 15.41 32.56
CA ASP A 27 -11.19 15.57 32.98
C ASP A 27 -10.23 14.43 32.51
N TRP A 28 -10.54 13.73 31.40
CA TRP A 28 -9.69 12.67 30.85
C TRP A 28 -8.24 13.12 30.60
N TRP A 29 -8.03 14.39 30.27
CA TRP A 29 -6.71 14.99 30.03
C TRP A 29 -5.83 15.11 31.28
N THR A 30 -6.42 15.04 32.48
CA THR A 30 -5.67 15.07 33.76
C THR A 30 -5.19 13.69 34.19
N LYS A 31 -5.71 12.61 33.56
CA LYS A 31 -5.39 11.25 33.92
C LYS A 31 -4.10 10.79 33.25
N PRO A 32 -3.28 9.95 33.91
CA PRO A 32 -2.07 9.44 33.34
C PRO A 32 -2.39 8.59 32.09
N ARG A 33 -1.82 8.96 30.94
CA ARG A 33 -1.95 8.19 29.71
C ARG A 33 -1.00 7.00 29.72
N HIS A 34 -1.53 5.84 29.43
CA HIS A 34 -0.71 4.68 29.14
C HIS A 34 -0.45 4.64 27.64
N ILE A 35 0.80 4.89 27.23
CA ILE A 35 1.20 4.86 25.84
C ILE A 35 1.54 3.42 25.50
N ASP A 36 0.81 2.81 24.55
CA ASP A 36 1.09 1.48 24.02
C ASP A 36 1.70 1.58 22.61
N HIS A 37 3.01 1.77 22.54
CA HIS A 37 3.72 1.89 21.27
C HIS A 37 3.57 0.65 20.38
N MET A 38 3.43 -0.54 20.94
CA MET A 38 3.28 -1.78 20.16
C MET A 38 1.87 -1.89 19.57
N GLY A 39 0.87 -1.49 20.35
CA GLY A 39 -0.51 -1.41 19.87
C GLY A 39 -0.67 -0.37 18.76
N ASP A 40 -0.08 0.80 18.93
CA ASP A 40 -0.08 1.87 17.92
C ASP A 40 0.61 1.42 16.61
N LEU A 41 1.77 0.78 16.73
CA LEU A 41 2.49 0.25 15.56
C LEU A 41 1.68 -0.83 14.84
N LYS A 42 1.06 -1.74 15.61
CA LYS A 42 0.22 -2.80 15.02
C LYS A 42 -0.95 -2.21 14.24
N ALA A 43 -1.67 -1.25 14.83
CA ALA A 43 -2.78 -0.59 14.15
C ALA A 43 -2.34 0.18 12.92
N LEU A 44 -1.21 0.90 13.01
CA LEU A 44 -0.65 1.60 11.87
C LEU A 44 -0.32 0.61 10.73
N LEU A 45 0.29 -0.53 11.06
CA LEU A 45 0.60 -1.55 10.06
C LEU A 45 -0.65 -2.18 9.46
N GLU A 46 -1.67 -2.46 10.26
CA GLU A 46 -2.96 -2.98 9.77
C GLU A 46 -3.64 -1.98 8.84
N GLU A 47 -3.63 -0.70 9.16
CA GLU A 47 -4.22 0.33 8.32
C GLU A 47 -3.40 0.57 7.05
N VAL A 48 -2.08 0.68 7.16
CA VAL A 48 -1.21 0.95 5.99
C VAL A 48 -1.17 -0.24 5.04
N LEU A 49 -1.01 -1.48 5.55
CA LEU A 49 -0.84 -2.66 4.69
C LEU A 49 -2.16 -3.21 4.14
N PHE A 50 -3.25 -3.15 4.91
CA PHE A 50 -4.51 -3.79 4.56
C PHE A 50 -5.66 -2.81 4.34
N LEU A 51 -5.46 -1.51 4.59
CA LEU A 51 -6.52 -0.50 4.56
C LEU A 51 -7.73 -0.94 5.38
N HIS A 52 -7.48 -1.34 6.63
CA HIS A 52 -8.44 -2.01 7.50
C HIS A 52 -9.74 -1.22 7.67
N ALA A 53 -9.66 0.09 7.87
CA ALA A 53 -10.86 0.94 7.97
C ALA A 53 -11.67 0.93 6.66
N THR A 54 -11.01 0.92 5.50
CA THR A 54 -11.69 0.84 4.20
C THR A 54 -12.32 -0.54 4.00
N PHE A 55 -11.65 -1.59 4.42
CA PHE A 55 -12.16 -2.97 4.36
C PHE A 55 -13.43 -3.12 5.19
N THR A 56 -13.45 -2.61 6.42
CA THR A 56 -14.58 -2.77 7.34
C THR A 56 -15.77 -1.90 6.99
N HIS A 57 -15.54 -0.68 6.48
CA HIS A 57 -16.63 0.28 6.26
C HIS A 57 -17.09 0.38 4.81
N ASN A 58 -16.24 0.06 3.83
CA ASN A 58 -16.58 0.15 2.41
C ASN A 58 -15.83 -0.86 1.54
N LEU A 59 -16.29 -2.08 1.54
CA LEU A 59 -15.69 -3.19 0.81
C LEU A 59 -15.60 -2.92 -0.71
N LYS A 60 -16.60 -2.24 -1.29
CA LYS A 60 -16.57 -1.87 -2.73
C LYS A 60 -15.44 -0.90 -3.05
N LEU A 61 -15.14 0.01 -2.15
CA LEU A 61 -14.01 0.92 -2.27
C LEU A 61 -12.71 0.16 -2.08
N TRP A 62 -12.65 -0.73 -1.10
CA TRP A 62 -11.46 -1.52 -0.80
C TRP A 62 -10.97 -2.32 -2.00
N PHE A 63 -11.86 -3.03 -2.72
CA PHE A 63 -11.48 -3.79 -3.93
C PHE A 63 -10.90 -2.94 -5.06
N ARG A 64 -11.09 -1.63 -5.06
CA ARG A 64 -10.52 -0.72 -6.05
C ARG A 64 -9.23 -0.07 -5.53
N THR A 65 -9.19 0.26 -4.25
CA THR A 65 -8.08 0.98 -3.61
C THR A 65 -6.95 0.04 -3.22
N TYR A 66 -7.29 -1.12 -2.67
CA TYR A 66 -6.31 -2.08 -2.16
C TYR A 66 -5.37 -2.63 -3.25
N PRO A 67 -5.84 -3.08 -4.44
CA PRO A 67 -4.93 -3.53 -5.49
C PRO A 67 -3.92 -2.47 -5.92
N PHE A 68 -4.32 -1.20 -5.96
CA PHE A 68 -3.44 -0.09 -6.27
C PHE A 68 -2.33 0.07 -5.21
N HIS A 69 -2.70 0.11 -3.92
CA HIS A 69 -1.73 0.26 -2.83
C HIS A 69 -0.83 -0.97 -2.70
N LEU A 70 -1.41 -2.17 -2.79
CA LEU A 70 -0.64 -3.42 -2.79
C LEU A 70 0.38 -3.43 -3.94
N GLY A 71 -0.02 -2.98 -5.12
CA GLY A 71 0.88 -2.85 -6.27
C GLY A 71 2.05 -1.91 -5.99
N LEU A 72 1.80 -0.76 -5.36
CA LEU A 72 2.85 0.18 -4.94
C LEU A 72 3.78 -0.46 -3.90
N TYR A 73 3.25 -1.15 -2.90
CA TYR A 73 4.06 -1.84 -1.88
C TYR A 73 4.92 -2.93 -2.48
N MET A 74 4.40 -3.68 -3.45
CA MET A 74 5.15 -4.71 -4.17
C MET A 74 6.30 -4.12 -4.96
N LEU A 75 6.10 -3.02 -5.71
CA LEU A 75 7.18 -2.37 -6.45
C LEU A 75 8.22 -1.76 -5.52
N MET A 76 7.80 -1.12 -4.45
CA MET A 76 8.71 -0.56 -3.45
C MET A 76 9.52 -1.66 -2.74
N GLY A 77 8.85 -2.71 -2.30
CA GLY A 77 9.50 -3.88 -1.68
C GLY A 77 10.47 -4.58 -2.64
N GLY A 78 10.07 -4.79 -3.88
CA GLY A 78 10.93 -5.34 -4.94
C GLY A 78 12.17 -4.48 -5.17
N THR A 79 12.03 -3.16 -5.18
CA THR A 79 13.16 -2.23 -5.31
C THR A 79 14.13 -2.34 -4.12
N ILE A 80 13.60 -2.42 -2.90
CA ILE A 80 14.42 -2.60 -1.68
C ILE A 80 15.21 -3.91 -1.78
N ILE A 81 14.54 -5.00 -2.16
CA ILE A 81 15.21 -6.31 -2.30
C ILE A 81 16.29 -6.25 -3.40
N LEU A 82 16.04 -5.57 -4.52
CA LEU A 82 17.04 -5.35 -5.56
C LEU A 82 18.27 -4.61 -5.06
N VAL A 83 18.08 -3.55 -4.29
CA VAL A 83 19.17 -2.79 -3.68
C VAL A 83 19.99 -3.68 -2.75
N VAL A 84 19.33 -4.45 -1.88
CA VAL A 84 20.01 -5.40 -1.00
C VAL A 84 20.78 -6.46 -1.79
N ALA A 85 20.19 -7.03 -2.84
CA ALA A 85 20.86 -8.01 -3.69
C ALA A 85 22.09 -7.41 -4.41
N ALA A 86 22.02 -6.14 -4.84
CA ALA A 86 23.14 -5.43 -5.43
C ALA A 86 24.29 -5.25 -4.42
N PHE A 87 23.97 -4.88 -3.18
CA PHE A 87 24.99 -4.82 -2.12
C PHE A 87 25.64 -6.18 -1.84
N LEU A 88 24.87 -7.25 -1.76
CA LEU A 88 25.41 -8.60 -1.55
C LEU A 88 26.38 -9.01 -2.66
N ARG A 89 26.10 -8.65 -3.92
CA ARG A 89 27.04 -8.86 -5.03
C ARG A 89 28.33 -8.08 -4.87
N LEU A 90 28.27 -6.83 -4.42
CA LEU A 90 29.47 -6.03 -4.15
C LEU A 90 30.37 -6.64 -3.05
N PHE A 91 29.78 -7.37 -2.11
CA PHE A 91 30.53 -8.11 -1.06
C PHE A 91 30.95 -9.52 -1.50
N GLY A 92 30.88 -9.84 -2.79
CA GLY A 92 31.45 -11.06 -3.35
C GLY A 92 30.53 -12.28 -3.37
N MET A 93 29.22 -12.11 -3.18
CA MET A 93 28.28 -13.20 -3.43
C MET A 93 28.22 -13.53 -4.92
N ASN A 94 28.33 -14.83 -5.23
CA ASN A 94 28.27 -15.31 -6.61
C ASN A 94 26.92 -14.96 -7.25
N PRO A 95 26.87 -14.19 -8.35
CA PRO A 95 25.64 -13.83 -9.03
C PRO A 95 24.86 -15.03 -9.59
N ASP A 96 25.56 -16.10 -9.94
CA ASP A 96 25.00 -17.34 -10.50
C ASP A 96 24.61 -18.36 -9.42
N GLY A 97 24.72 -17.99 -8.15
CA GLY A 97 24.28 -18.82 -7.03
C GLY A 97 22.75 -18.97 -6.98
N GLY A 98 22.26 -20.20 -6.71
CA GLY A 98 20.83 -20.51 -6.66
C GLY A 98 19.99 -19.57 -5.77
N PHE A 99 20.60 -19.01 -4.72
CA PHE A 99 19.95 -18.02 -3.85
C PHE A 99 19.60 -16.71 -4.59
N LEU A 100 20.56 -16.12 -5.31
CA LEU A 100 20.33 -14.89 -6.05
C LEU A 100 19.38 -15.09 -7.23
N THR A 101 19.45 -16.24 -7.89
CA THR A 101 18.46 -16.63 -8.92
C THR A 101 17.06 -16.70 -8.34
N PHE A 102 16.89 -17.35 -7.19
CA PHE A 102 15.60 -17.38 -6.50
C PHE A 102 15.10 -15.97 -6.15
N VAL A 103 15.95 -15.12 -5.59
CA VAL A 103 15.61 -13.72 -5.27
C VAL A 103 15.16 -12.95 -6.51
N HIS A 104 15.85 -13.12 -7.65
CA HIS A 104 15.46 -12.48 -8.90
C HIS A 104 14.10 -12.94 -9.40
N ASN A 105 13.80 -14.23 -9.33
CA ASN A 105 12.50 -14.76 -9.73
C ASN A 105 11.35 -14.21 -8.85
N VAL A 106 11.60 -14.11 -7.53
CA VAL A 106 10.65 -13.50 -6.60
C VAL A 106 10.42 -12.03 -6.92
N ILE A 107 11.48 -11.25 -7.18
CA ILE A 107 11.36 -9.85 -7.57
C ILE A 107 10.57 -9.69 -8.86
N ASN A 108 10.83 -10.52 -9.87
CA ASN A 108 10.11 -10.50 -11.14
C ASN A 108 8.61 -10.75 -10.94
N ALA A 109 8.26 -11.78 -10.18
CA ALA A 109 6.87 -12.11 -9.89
C ALA A 109 6.15 -10.98 -9.12
N ILE A 110 6.79 -10.44 -8.07
CA ILE A 110 6.27 -9.34 -7.27
C ILE A 110 6.11 -8.08 -8.12
N SER A 111 7.08 -7.76 -8.97
CA SER A 111 7.03 -6.58 -9.83
C SER A 111 5.90 -6.67 -10.87
N LEU A 112 5.73 -7.82 -11.51
CA LEU A 112 4.63 -8.04 -12.45
C LEU A 112 3.27 -7.90 -11.77
N LEU A 113 3.06 -8.58 -10.64
CA LEU A 113 1.83 -8.48 -9.87
C LEU A 113 1.57 -7.04 -9.42
N GLY A 114 2.64 -6.34 -9.00
CA GLY A 114 2.58 -4.93 -8.62
C GLY A 114 2.13 -4.02 -9.75
N MET A 115 2.69 -4.17 -10.96
CA MET A 115 2.29 -3.39 -12.13
C MET A 115 0.83 -3.62 -12.51
N PHE A 116 0.37 -4.88 -12.53
CA PHE A 116 -1.05 -5.20 -12.77
C PHE A 116 -1.96 -4.60 -11.70
N GLY A 117 -1.55 -4.66 -10.44
CA GLY A 117 -2.28 -4.05 -9.32
C GLY A 117 -2.43 -2.53 -9.46
N ILE A 118 -1.36 -1.83 -9.86
CA ILE A 118 -1.39 -0.37 -10.10
C ILE A 118 -2.29 -0.02 -11.27
N ILE A 119 -2.19 -0.74 -12.38
CA ILE A 119 -3.01 -0.47 -13.56
C ILE A 119 -4.48 -0.73 -13.26
N GLY A 120 -4.82 -1.92 -12.77
CA GLY A 120 -6.20 -2.31 -12.50
C GLY A 120 -6.84 -1.46 -11.40
N GLY A 121 -6.15 -1.28 -10.27
CA GLY A 121 -6.61 -0.45 -9.17
C GLY A 121 -6.70 1.03 -9.56
N GLY A 122 -5.70 1.56 -10.26
CA GLY A 122 -5.67 2.94 -10.74
C GLY A 122 -6.81 3.26 -11.71
N ILE A 123 -7.06 2.39 -12.70
CA ILE A 123 -8.21 2.51 -13.60
C ILE A 123 -9.51 2.46 -12.80
N GLY A 124 -9.64 1.51 -11.85
CA GLY A 124 -10.81 1.40 -10.99
C GLY A 124 -11.09 2.66 -10.17
N LEU A 125 -10.04 3.32 -9.67
CA LEU A 125 -10.14 4.59 -8.93
C LEU A 125 -10.52 5.76 -9.84
N ILE A 126 -9.96 5.84 -11.04
CA ILE A 126 -10.33 6.87 -12.03
C ILE A 126 -11.78 6.70 -12.44
N CYS A 127 -12.21 5.49 -12.79
CA CYS A 127 -13.59 5.20 -13.15
C CYS A 127 -14.56 5.60 -12.03
N ARG A 128 -14.22 5.31 -10.77
CA ARG A 128 -15.04 5.71 -9.64
C ARG A 128 -15.19 7.24 -9.54
N ARG A 129 -14.06 7.98 -9.68
CA ARG A 129 -14.09 9.46 -9.61
C ARG A 129 -14.92 10.08 -10.72
N LEU A 130 -14.97 9.45 -11.90
CA LEU A 130 -15.76 9.94 -13.04
C LEU A 130 -17.26 9.65 -12.87
N HIS A 131 -17.64 8.50 -12.29
CA HIS A 131 -19.03 8.06 -12.18
C HIS A 131 -19.74 8.52 -10.91
N ASP A 132 -19.01 8.79 -9.83
CA ASP A 132 -19.57 9.25 -8.57
C ASP A 132 -19.69 10.78 -8.60
N GLU A 133 -20.92 11.29 -8.65
CA GLU A 133 -21.19 12.75 -8.73
C GLU A 133 -20.65 13.51 -7.52
N GLY A 134 -20.68 12.92 -6.34
CA GLY A 134 -20.11 13.50 -5.13
C GLY A 134 -18.61 13.66 -5.24
N LEU A 135 -17.91 12.60 -5.64
CA LEU A 135 -16.47 12.63 -5.79
C LEU A 135 -16.01 13.52 -6.95
N ARG A 136 -16.77 13.56 -8.05
CA ARG A 136 -16.44 14.38 -9.21
C ARG A 136 -16.38 15.88 -8.88
N LYS A 137 -17.28 16.35 -8.02
CA LYS A 137 -17.32 17.77 -7.58
C LYS A 137 -16.09 18.16 -6.76
N TYR A 138 -15.48 17.21 -6.04
CA TYR A 138 -14.31 17.44 -5.20
C TYR A 138 -13.01 16.91 -5.81
N SER A 139 -13.06 16.36 -7.03
CA SER A 139 -11.87 15.87 -7.74
C SER A 139 -11.22 16.98 -8.54
N THR A 140 -9.99 17.30 -8.20
CA THR A 140 -9.15 18.22 -8.94
C THR A 140 -8.39 17.50 -10.06
N PRO A 141 -7.91 18.21 -11.11
CA PRO A 141 -7.08 17.62 -12.17
C PRO A 141 -5.85 16.88 -11.63
N GLU A 142 -5.29 17.34 -10.52
CA GLU A 142 -4.11 16.75 -9.89
C GLU A 142 -4.35 15.30 -9.42
N HIS A 143 -5.56 14.98 -8.96
CA HIS A 143 -5.91 13.62 -8.57
C HIS A 143 -5.88 12.65 -9.76
N PHE A 144 -6.33 13.10 -10.94
CA PHE A 144 -6.28 12.29 -12.16
C PHE A 144 -4.87 12.20 -12.70
N PHE A 145 -4.11 13.30 -12.65
CA PHE A 145 -2.72 13.35 -13.06
C PHE A 145 -1.87 12.37 -12.26
N ASN A 146 -1.97 12.39 -10.93
CA ASN A 146 -1.20 11.50 -10.06
C ASN A 146 -1.49 10.02 -10.35
N LEU A 147 -2.77 9.64 -10.46
CA LEU A 147 -3.15 8.26 -10.82
C LEU A 147 -2.66 7.90 -12.23
N GLY A 148 -2.77 8.84 -13.18
CA GLY A 148 -2.30 8.67 -14.55
C GLY A 148 -0.79 8.42 -14.63
N VAL A 149 0.00 9.16 -13.87
CA VAL A 149 1.47 8.99 -13.81
C VAL A 149 1.83 7.58 -13.34
N PHE A 150 1.19 7.08 -12.28
CA PHE A 150 1.45 5.72 -11.79
C PHE A 150 1.05 4.65 -12.81
N ILE A 151 -0.09 4.81 -13.48
CA ILE A 151 -0.54 3.89 -14.53
C ILE A 151 0.45 3.89 -15.71
N VAL A 152 0.86 5.07 -16.19
CA VAL A 152 1.84 5.19 -17.28
C VAL A 152 3.17 4.56 -16.88
N PHE A 153 3.66 4.82 -15.66
CA PHE A 153 4.87 4.22 -15.15
C PHE A 153 4.79 2.68 -15.13
N ALA A 154 3.67 2.12 -14.64
CA ALA A 154 3.46 0.68 -14.63
C ALA A 154 3.34 0.08 -16.06
N LEU A 155 2.69 0.78 -16.99
CA LEU A 155 2.62 0.37 -18.40
C LEU A 155 4.00 0.36 -19.06
N VAL A 156 4.79 1.42 -18.88
CA VAL A 156 6.17 1.47 -19.40
C VAL A 156 7.01 0.36 -18.82
N GLY A 157 6.85 0.07 -17.52
CA GLY A 157 7.52 -1.06 -16.86
C GLY A 157 7.14 -2.41 -17.46
N LEU A 158 5.85 -2.66 -17.74
CA LEU A 158 5.40 -3.88 -18.42
C LEU A 158 5.93 -4.01 -19.84
N VAL A 159 5.93 -2.91 -20.59
CA VAL A 159 6.49 -2.88 -21.94
C VAL A 159 8.00 -3.17 -21.91
N ALA A 160 8.74 -2.52 -21.02
CA ALA A 160 10.15 -2.76 -20.84
C ALA A 160 10.44 -4.21 -20.46
N TRP A 161 9.63 -4.79 -19.58
CA TRP A 161 9.73 -6.20 -19.20
C TRP A 161 9.47 -7.14 -20.39
N ALA A 162 8.45 -6.87 -21.20
CA ALA A 162 8.07 -7.70 -22.34
C ALA A 162 9.14 -7.68 -23.46
N PHE A 163 9.80 -6.54 -23.66
CA PHE A 163 10.83 -6.38 -24.70
C PHE A 163 12.25 -6.68 -24.22
N ASN A 164 12.46 -6.87 -22.95
CA ASN A 164 13.77 -7.18 -22.39
C ASN A 164 13.86 -8.65 -21.96
N PRO A 165 14.21 -9.57 -22.89
CA PRO A 165 14.33 -10.98 -22.56
C PRO A 165 15.43 -11.29 -21.54
N SER A 166 16.30 -10.34 -21.23
CA SER A 166 17.30 -10.49 -20.16
C SER A 166 16.67 -10.68 -18.78
N PHE A 167 15.50 -10.12 -18.54
CA PHE A 167 14.73 -10.41 -17.32
C PHE A 167 14.19 -11.84 -17.29
N ALA A 168 13.86 -12.41 -18.45
CA ALA A 168 13.43 -13.80 -18.56
C ALA A 168 14.63 -14.78 -18.60
N ARG A 169 15.81 -14.37 -19.06
CA ARG A 169 16.99 -15.21 -19.17
C ARG A 169 17.84 -15.28 -17.89
N MET A 170 17.63 -14.43 -16.92
CA MET A 170 18.26 -14.61 -15.61
C MET A 170 17.69 -15.83 -14.85
N SER A 171 16.74 -16.54 -15.43
CA SER A 171 16.10 -17.72 -14.85
C SER A 171 16.34 -19.01 -15.63
N GLY A 172 17.16 -19.03 -16.67
CA GLY A 172 17.13 -20.17 -17.58
C GLY A 172 18.41 -20.57 -18.33
N ASP A 173 19.59 -20.06 -17.95
CA ASP A 173 20.89 -20.59 -18.46
C ASP A 173 21.86 -20.81 -17.31
#